data_6920d53f39c5944c094284de7d3dfa69
#
_entry.id   6920d53f39c5944c094284de7d3dfa69
#
_cell.length_a   1.000
_cell.length_b   1.000
_cell.length_c   1.000
_cell.angle_alpha   90.00
_cell.angle_beta   90.00
_cell.angle_gamma   90.00
#
_symmetry.space_group_name_H-M   'P 1'
#
loop_
_entity.id
_entity.type
_entity.pdbx_description
1 polymer ?
#
loop_
_entity_poly.entity_id
_entity_poly.type
_entity_poly.pdbx_seq_one_letter_code
_entity_poly.pdbx_strand_id
1 'polypeptide(L)'
;VSALGQPDYECNADEITGFLPPAVEGHSGKIRSYSIKSGDKVLRALVFLGRTHLYEGKGIEPVVHGVRTAVKSGCKVVILTNACGGINKDYSVGQPVLIRDHISLTATSPLIGAHFVDLTDLYSKRIRSIVKSADSSLAEGVYVHWRGPTYETPAEILMMRTMGADLVGMSTVPEAIAAHALGAEVLGISLVTNAAAGVTGEKLNHEEVIAAGKAAATRMGTLLKEVIPKLL
;
A
#
# COMPACT_ATOMS: atom_id res chain seq x y z
N VAL A 1 -10.03 -6.33 -6.33
CA VAL A 1 -9.54 -7.72 -6.54
C VAL A 1 -10.50 -8.52 -7.41
N SER A 2 -11.82 -8.31 -7.32
CA SER A 2 -12.81 -8.97 -8.20
C SER A 2 -12.52 -8.81 -9.71
N ALA A 3 -11.85 -7.73 -10.11
CA ALA A 3 -11.43 -7.50 -11.49
C ALA A 3 -10.41 -8.53 -12.03
N LEU A 4 -9.70 -9.25 -11.15
CA LEU A 4 -8.77 -10.31 -11.54
C LEU A 4 -9.45 -11.65 -11.85
N GLY A 5 -10.77 -11.74 -11.65
CA GLY A 5 -11.55 -12.96 -11.87
C GLY A 5 -11.58 -13.89 -10.67
N GLN A 6 -11.76 -15.19 -10.92
CA GLN A 6 -11.75 -16.22 -9.88
C GLN A 6 -10.30 -16.57 -9.52
N PRO A 7 -9.95 -16.72 -8.25
CA PRO A 7 -8.63 -17.21 -7.85
C PRO A 7 -8.48 -18.70 -8.18
N ASP A 8 -7.26 -19.11 -8.50
CA ASP A 8 -6.92 -20.53 -8.63
C ASP A 8 -6.93 -21.24 -7.26
N TYR A 9 -6.58 -20.47 -6.20
CA TYR A 9 -6.53 -20.95 -4.84
C TYR A 9 -6.81 -19.82 -3.85
N GLU A 10 -7.48 -20.14 -2.75
CA GLU A 10 -7.74 -19.23 -1.63
C GLU A 10 -7.57 -19.99 -0.30
N CYS A 11 -6.94 -19.34 0.70
CA CYS A 11 -6.88 -19.82 2.08
C CYS A 11 -7.00 -18.64 3.06
N ASN A 12 -7.23 -18.92 4.34
CA ASN A 12 -7.10 -17.91 5.38
C ASN A 12 -5.61 -17.74 5.75
N ALA A 13 -5.21 -16.54 6.14
CA ALA A 13 -3.81 -16.26 6.47
C ALA A 13 -3.35 -17.09 7.70
N ASP A 14 -4.20 -17.31 8.68
CA ASP A 14 -3.92 -18.08 9.89
C ASP A 14 -3.73 -19.59 9.64
N GLU A 15 -4.11 -20.10 8.48
CA GLU A 15 -3.79 -21.46 8.05
C GLU A 15 -2.31 -21.61 7.63
N ILE A 16 -1.61 -20.50 7.42
CA ILE A 16 -0.19 -20.49 7.04
C ILE A 16 0.65 -20.14 8.26
N THR A 17 1.61 -20.99 8.59
CA THR A 17 2.47 -20.79 9.76
C THR A 17 3.16 -19.42 9.77
N GLY A 18 3.04 -18.71 10.86
CA GLY A 18 3.66 -17.39 11.09
C GLY A 18 2.80 -16.20 10.65
N PHE A 19 1.70 -16.42 9.93
CA PHE A 19 0.76 -15.35 9.64
C PHE A 19 -0.17 -15.11 10.82
N LEU A 20 -0.46 -13.83 11.07
CA LEU A 20 -1.49 -13.42 12.01
C LEU A 20 -2.67 -12.84 11.23
N PRO A 21 -3.91 -13.19 11.59
CA PRO A 21 -5.07 -12.57 10.98
C PRO A 21 -5.07 -11.08 11.32
N PRO A 22 -5.38 -10.20 10.34
CA PRO A 22 -5.52 -8.78 10.61
C PRO A 22 -6.73 -8.55 11.54
N ALA A 23 -6.59 -7.62 12.49
CA ALA A 23 -7.64 -7.28 13.45
C ALA A 23 -8.51 -6.09 13.01
N VAL A 24 -8.26 -5.54 11.82
CA VAL A 24 -8.90 -4.31 11.32
C VAL A 24 -10.13 -4.66 10.48
N GLU A 25 -11.23 -3.96 10.71
CA GLU A 25 -12.45 -4.09 9.91
C GLU A 25 -12.17 -3.82 8.42
N GLY A 26 -12.79 -4.62 7.54
CA GLY A 26 -12.55 -4.55 6.09
C GLY A 26 -11.36 -5.38 5.60
N HIS A 27 -10.55 -5.94 6.49
CA HIS A 27 -9.49 -6.88 6.15
C HIS A 27 -9.97 -8.32 6.33
N SER A 28 -10.16 -9.06 5.24
CA SER A 28 -10.69 -10.44 5.33
C SER A 28 -9.68 -11.46 5.82
N GLY A 29 -8.39 -11.12 5.82
CA GLY A 29 -7.32 -12.04 6.21
C GLY A 29 -7.12 -13.21 5.26
N LYS A 30 -7.64 -13.13 4.03
CA LYS A 30 -7.49 -14.18 3.03
C LYS A 30 -6.29 -13.93 2.13
N ILE A 31 -5.71 -15.02 1.66
CA ILE A 31 -4.63 -15.01 0.66
C ILE A 31 -5.14 -15.76 -0.57
N ARG A 32 -4.98 -15.14 -1.74
CA ARG A 32 -5.41 -15.68 -3.02
C ARG A 32 -4.25 -15.82 -4.00
N SER A 33 -4.27 -16.85 -4.81
CA SER A 33 -3.36 -17.03 -5.95
C SER A 33 -4.14 -16.93 -7.25
N TYR A 34 -3.56 -16.23 -8.22
CA TYR A 34 -4.13 -16.06 -9.56
C TYR A 34 -3.11 -16.38 -10.62
N SER A 35 -3.55 -17.01 -11.72
CA SER A 35 -2.82 -17.11 -12.97
C SER A 35 -3.28 -16.00 -13.91
N ILE A 36 -2.37 -15.11 -14.29
CA ILE A 36 -2.66 -13.94 -15.13
C ILE A 36 -1.91 -14.09 -16.45
N LYS A 37 -2.62 -14.07 -17.58
CA LYS A 37 -2.02 -14.12 -18.90
C LYS A 37 -1.33 -12.80 -19.24
N SER A 38 -0.12 -12.87 -19.78
CA SER A 38 0.68 -11.75 -20.27
C SER A 38 1.34 -12.18 -21.60
N GLY A 39 0.65 -11.95 -22.73
CA GLY A 39 1.04 -12.53 -24.03
C GLY A 39 1.04 -14.06 -23.94
N ASP A 40 2.15 -14.70 -24.34
CA ASP A 40 2.35 -16.15 -24.28
C ASP A 40 2.77 -16.66 -22.90
N LYS A 41 2.96 -15.78 -21.92
CA LYS A 41 3.39 -16.13 -20.57
C LYS A 41 2.20 -16.16 -19.61
N VAL A 42 2.35 -16.94 -18.53
CA VAL A 42 1.45 -16.93 -17.38
C VAL A 42 2.22 -16.42 -16.18
N LEU A 43 1.75 -15.32 -15.62
CA LEU A 43 2.26 -14.75 -14.37
C LEU A 43 1.47 -15.30 -13.18
N ARG A 44 2.15 -15.54 -12.07
CA ARG A 44 1.51 -15.89 -10.79
C ARG A 44 1.42 -14.64 -9.94
N ALA A 45 0.24 -14.33 -9.44
CA ALA A 45 0.02 -13.24 -8.50
C ALA A 45 -0.51 -13.76 -7.17
N LEU A 46 0.14 -13.38 -6.07
CA LEU A 46 -0.37 -13.57 -4.72
C LEU A 46 -1.06 -12.29 -4.27
N VAL A 47 -2.26 -12.40 -3.77
CA VAL A 47 -3.06 -11.26 -3.30
C VAL A 47 -3.42 -11.46 -1.84
N PHE A 48 -2.92 -10.58 -0.98
CA PHE A 48 -3.25 -10.53 0.44
C PHE A 48 -4.43 -9.58 0.64
N LEU A 49 -5.54 -10.09 1.14
CA LEU A 49 -6.76 -9.31 1.39
C LEU A 49 -6.77 -8.75 2.81
N GLY A 50 -5.84 -7.87 3.06
CA GLY A 50 -5.60 -7.21 4.34
C GLY A 50 -4.13 -7.24 4.73
N ARG A 51 -3.82 -6.60 5.83
CA ARG A 51 -2.49 -6.55 6.44
C ARG A 51 -2.58 -6.34 7.94
N THR A 52 -1.51 -6.69 8.64
CA THR A 52 -1.29 -6.30 10.03
C THR A 52 -0.68 -4.91 10.07
N HIS A 53 -1.13 -4.07 11.00
CA HIS A 53 -0.61 -2.71 11.17
C HIS A 53 0.26 -2.57 12.42
N LEU A 54 1.18 -1.61 12.40
CA LEU A 54 2.06 -1.35 13.53
C LEU A 54 1.30 -0.95 14.81
N TYR A 55 0.15 -0.26 14.65
CA TYR A 55 -0.70 0.15 15.78
C TYR A 55 -1.44 -1.02 16.44
N GLU A 56 -1.48 -2.20 15.85
CA GLU A 56 -2.04 -3.41 16.50
C GLU A 56 -1.16 -3.91 17.67
N GLY A 57 0.03 -3.32 17.85
CA GLY A 57 0.88 -3.60 19.01
C GLY A 57 1.63 -4.94 18.97
N LYS A 58 1.60 -5.65 17.84
CA LYS A 58 2.22 -6.98 17.67
C LYS A 58 3.70 -6.90 17.24
N GLY A 59 4.28 -5.69 17.19
CA GLY A 59 5.63 -5.45 16.69
C GLY A 59 5.71 -5.35 15.17
N ILE A 60 6.96 -5.19 14.67
CA ILE A 60 7.21 -4.96 13.23
C ILE A 60 7.19 -6.25 12.41
N GLU A 61 7.56 -7.39 12.99
CA GLU A 61 7.71 -8.66 12.27
C GLU A 61 6.40 -9.13 11.61
N PRO A 62 5.24 -9.16 12.29
CA PRO A 62 3.98 -9.52 11.64
C PRO A 62 3.56 -8.54 10.53
N VAL A 63 3.93 -7.26 10.64
CA VAL A 63 3.61 -6.24 9.61
C VAL A 63 4.28 -6.58 8.28
N VAL A 64 5.52 -7.05 8.32
CA VAL A 64 6.32 -7.31 7.11
C VAL A 64 6.36 -8.80 6.71
N HIS A 65 5.77 -9.68 7.51
CA HIS A 65 5.81 -11.12 7.28
C HIS A 65 5.26 -11.51 5.91
N GLY A 66 4.12 -10.94 5.52
CA GLY A 66 3.47 -11.25 4.23
C GLY A 66 4.36 -10.91 3.03
N VAL A 67 4.92 -9.70 2.99
CA VAL A 67 5.79 -9.29 1.87
C VAL A 67 7.10 -10.08 1.86
N ARG A 68 7.69 -10.36 3.02
CA ARG A 68 8.90 -11.19 3.12
C ARG A 68 8.63 -12.60 2.60
N THR A 69 7.52 -13.21 2.97
CA THR A 69 7.12 -14.54 2.49
C THR A 69 6.92 -14.53 0.98
N ALA A 70 6.18 -13.54 0.44
CA ALA A 70 5.95 -13.42 -0.99
C ALA A 70 7.26 -13.30 -1.79
N VAL A 71 8.16 -12.41 -1.37
CA VAL A 71 9.45 -12.21 -2.07
C VAL A 71 10.34 -13.45 -1.98
N LYS A 72 10.44 -14.07 -0.80
CA LYS A 72 11.19 -15.33 -0.62
C LYS A 72 10.60 -16.50 -1.41
N SER A 73 9.29 -16.48 -1.69
CA SER A 73 8.61 -17.45 -2.57
C SER A 73 8.78 -17.14 -4.06
N GLY A 74 9.54 -16.10 -4.43
CA GLY A 74 9.92 -15.80 -5.80
C GLY A 74 9.20 -14.61 -6.43
N CYS A 75 8.33 -13.87 -5.71
CA CYS A 75 7.73 -12.65 -6.22
C CYS A 75 8.83 -11.58 -6.47
N LYS A 76 8.84 -11.03 -7.68
CA LYS A 76 9.81 -10.01 -8.11
C LYS A 76 9.29 -8.60 -7.99
N VAL A 77 7.96 -8.44 -8.00
CA VAL A 77 7.28 -7.15 -7.88
C VAL A 77 6.30 -7.23 -6.71
N VAL A 78 6.27 -6.20 -5.88
CA VAL A 78 5.32 -6.04 -4.78
C VAL A 78 4.51 -4.78 -5.01
N ILE A 79 3.18 -4.92 -5.08
CA ILE A 79 2.25 -3.80 -5.19
C ILE A 79 1.58 -3.62 -3.83
N LEU A 80 1.77 -2.47 -3.24
CA LEU A 80 1.19 -2.08 -1.95
C LEU A 80 0.09 -1.04 -2.19
N THR A 81 -1.12 -1.35 -1.74
CA THR A 81 -2.24 -0.40 -1.79
C THR A 81 -2.65 -0.03 -0.37
N ASN A 82 -3.07 1.22 -0.17
CA ASN A 82 -3.57 1.70 1.12
C ASN A 82 -4.68 2.75 0.93
N ALA A 83 -5.43 3.01 2.01
CA ALA A 83 -6.24 4.20 2.19
C ALA A 83 -5.39 5.26 2.90
N CYS A 84 -5.55 6.52 2.55
CA CYS A 84 -4.77 7.62 3.11
C CYS A 84 -5.57 8.92 3.23
N GLY A 85 -5.12 9.80 4.12
CA GLY A 85 -5.53 11.19 4.16
C GLY A 85 -4.76 12.03 3.12
N GLY A 86 -5.48 12.86 2.38
CA GLY A 86 -4.90 13.83 1.44
C GLY A 86 -4.43 15.09 2.17
N ILE A 87 -3.11 15.31 2.22
CA ILE A 87 -2.48 16.55 2.74
C ILE A 87 -2.45 17.60 1.63
N ASN A 88 -2.15 17.18 0.41
CA ASN A 88 -2.17 18.02 -0.78
C ASN A 88 -3.63 18.39 -1.14
N LYS A 89 -3.90 19.68 -1.25
CA LYS A 89 -5.26 20.22 -1.50
C LYS A 89 -5.76 19.98 -2.91
N ASP A 90 -4.86 19.66 -3.84
CA ASP A 90 -5.20 19.37 -5.23
C ASP A 90 -5.70 17.93 -5.43
N TYR A 91 -5.60 17.09 -4.38
CA TYR A 91 -6.10 15.71 -4.44
C TYR A 91 -7.55 15.64 -3.98
N SER A 92 -8.31 14.83 -4.70
CA SER A 92 -9.73 14.60 -4.41
C SER A 92 -9.96 13.24 -3.73
N VAL A 93 -11.00 13.16 -2.90
CA VAL A 93 -11.47 11.88 -2.34
C VAL A 93 -11.84 10.92 -3.48
N GLY A 94 -11.40 9.68 -3.38
CA GLY A 94 -11.54 8.65 -4.42
C GLY A 94 -10.41 8.65 -5.45
N GLN A 95 -9.46 9.57 -5.36
CA GLN A 95 -8.33 9.65 -6.29
C GLN A 95 -7.22 8.66 -5.88
N PRO A 96 -6.77 7.77 -6.79
CA PRO A 96 -5.53 7.01 -6.61
C PRO A 96 -4.32 7.91 -6.91
N VAL A 97 -3.29 7.79 -6.07
CA VAL A 97 -2.02 8.51 -6.19
C VAL A 97 -0.87 7.51 -6.08
N LEU A 98 0.11 7.59 -6.99
CA LEU A 98 1.31 6.76 -6.92
C LEU A 98 2.24 7.32 -5.84
N ILE A 99 2.73 6.46 -4.97
CA ILE A 99 3.77 6.85 -4.00
C ILE A 99 5.09 6.91 -4.76
N ARG A 100 5.69 8.11 -4.82
CA ARG A 100 7.02 8.30 -5.42
C ARG A 100 8.14 8.28 -4.39
N ASP A 101 7.82 8.58 -3.13
CA ASP A 101 8.74 8.64 -2.01
C ASP A 101 7.98 8.62 -0.69
N HIS A 102 8.68 8.48 0.45
CA HIS A 102 8.05 8.53 1.76
C HIS A 102 8.85 9.29 2.81
N ILE A 103 8.15 9.70 3.86
CA ILE A 103 8.71 10.21 5.11
C ILE A 103 8.24 9.27 6.23
N SER A 104 9.14 8.60 6.95
CA SER A 104 8.79 7.72 8.05
C SER A 104 8.93 8.44 9.39
N LEU A 105 7.79 8.68 10.07
CA LEU A 105 7.75 9.34 11.38
C LEU A 105 7.49 8.35 12.55
N THR A 106 7.58 7.05 12.28
CA THR A 106 7.32 6.02 13.32
C THR A 106 8.55 5.61 14.10
N ALA A 107 9.75 6.03 13.66
CA ALA A 107 11.04 5.63 14.22
C ALA A 107 11.24 4.10 14.31
N THR A 108 10.56 3.34 13.42
CA THR A 108 10.58 1.87 13.39
C THR A 108 11.10 1.40 12.03
N SER A 109 12.12 0.53 12.03
CA SER A 109 12.63 -0.11 10.83
C SER A 109 12.33 -1.61 10.84
N PRO A 110 11.97 -2.22 9.70
CA PRO A 110 11.87 -3.67 9.58
C PRO A 110 13.23 -4.36 9.46
N LEU A 111 14.31 -3.59 9.31
CA LEU A 111 15.68 -4.08 9.19
C LEU A 111 16.38 -4.01 10.55
N ILE A 112 17.15 -5.04 10.88
CA ILE A 112 17.87 -5.17 12.13
C ILE A 112 19.38 -5.34 11.84
N GLY A 113 20.23 -4.71 12.66
CA GLY A 113 21.67 -4.80 12.53
C GLY A 113 22.24 -3.88 11.45
N ALA A 114 23.50 -4.12 11.06
CA ALA A 114 24.23 -3.32 10.08
C ALA A 114 23.84 -3.71 8.63
N HIS A 115 22.56 -3.59 8.34
CA HIS A 115 22.01 -3.87 7.00
C HIS A 115 21.60 -2.55 6.34
N PHE A 116 22.55 -1.93 5.64
CA PHE A 116 22.35 -0.64 4.96
C PHE A 116 21.80 -0.88 3.56
N VAL A 117 20.61 -0.35 3.29
CA VAL A 117 19.90 -0.48 2.02
C VAL A 117 19.68 0.91 1.43
N ASP A 118 20.02 1.08 0.14
CA ASP A 118 19.71 2.30 -0.60
C ASP A 118 18.22 2.34 -0.94
N LEU A 119 17.54 3.41 -0.53
CA LEU A 119 16.09 3.60 -0.76
C LEU A 119 15.80 4.65 -1.86
N THR A 120 16.79 5.11 -2.60
CA THR A 120 16.65 6.20 -3.60
C THR A 120 15.62 5.87 -4.68
N ASP A 121 15.51 4.61 -5.10
CA ASP A 121 14.46 4.12 -6.04
C ASP A 121 13.60 3.02 -5.41
N LEU A 122 13.30 3.15 -4.12
CA LEU A 122 12.47 2.16 -3.40
C LEU A 122 11.12 1.97 -4.08
N TYR A 123 10.46 3.06 -4.47
CA TYR A 123 9.25 3.01 -5.30
C TYR A 123 9.67 3.12 -6.76
N SER A 124 9.77 1.98 -7.43
CA SER A 124 10.38 1.83 -8.76
C SER A 124 9.87 2.84 -9.80
N LYS A 125 10.78 3.69 -10.31
CA LYS A 125 10.46 4.62 -11.41
C LYS A 125 10.02 3.89 -12.66
N ARG A 126 10.63 2.71 -12.95
CA ARG A 126 10.25 1.86 -14.09
C ARG A 126 8.78 1.47 -13.99
N ILE A 127 8.36 0.94 -12.84
CA ILE A 127 6.96 0.48 -12.64
C ILE A 127 6.00 1.67 -12.67
N ARG A 128 6.32 2.78 -11.98
CA ARG A 128 5.47 3.99 -12.01
C ARG A 128 5.27 4.51 -13.43
N SER A 129 6.32 4.49 -14.27
CA SER A 129 6.21 4.87 -15.67
C SER A 129 5.26 3.97 -16.46
N ILE A 130 5.30 2.65 -16.25
CA ILE A 130 4.36 1.69 -16.86
C ILE A 130 2.92 2.00 -16.43
N VAL A 131 2.71 2.25 -15.14
CA VAL A 131 1.38 2.57 -14.60
C VAL A 131 0.85 3.88 -15.18
N LYS A 132 1.68 4.92 -15.27
CA LYS A 132 1.32 6.20 -15.88
C LYS A 132 1.06 6.10 -17.39
N SER A 133 1.67 5.15 -18.07
CA SER A 133 1.36 4.88 -19.47
C SER A 133 -0.02 4.22 -19.66
N ALA A 134 -0.52 3.52 -18.65
CA ALA A 134 -1.87 2.97 -18.63
C ALA A 134 -2.92 4.01 -18.21
N ASP A 135 -2.60 4.87 -17.24
CA ASP A 135 -3.45 5.98 -16.79
C ASP A 135 -2.59 7.23 -16.51
N SER A 136 -2.49 8.11 -17.51
CA SER A 136 -1.71 9.36 -17.42
C SER A 136 -2.28 10.39 -16.44
N SER A 137 -3.51 10.20 -15.96
CA SER A 137 -4.16 11.08 -14.98
C SER A 137 -3.67 10.85 -13.55
N LEU A 138 -2.92 9.75 -13.30
CA LEU A 138 -2.42 9.45 -11.98
C LEU A 138 -1.37 10.47 -11.51
N ALA A 139 -1.65 11.08 -10.37
CA ALA A 139 -0.69 11.93 -9.67
C ALA A 139 0.38 11.07 -8.97
N GLU A 140 1.50 11.72 -8.62
CA GLU A 140 2.54 11.13 -7.78
C GLU A 140 2.74 11.99 -6.54
N GLY A 141 2.89 11.36 -5.36
CA GLY A 141 3.02 12.07 -4.10
C GLY A 141 3.99 11.43 -3.12
N VAL A 142 4.39 12.22 -2.13
CA VAL A 142 5.19 11.80 -0.97
C VAL A 142 4.25 11.35 0.14
N TYR A 143 4.42 10.11 0.60
CA TYR A 143 3.59 9.49 1.63
C TYR A 143 4.25 9.58 3.00
N VAL A 144 3.56 10.13 4.01
CA VAL A 144 4.00 10.04 5.41
C VAL A 144 3.47 8.77 6.06
N HIS A 145 4.38 8.01 6.66
CA HIS A 145 4.02 6.92 7.54
C HIS A 145 3.87 7.42 8.97
N TRP A 146 2.63 7.46 9.43
CA TRP A 146 2.23 7.78 10.80
C TRP A 146 1.88 6.53 11.57
N ARG A 147 2.09 6.51 12.88
CA ARG A 147 1.89 5.29 13.65
C ARG A 147 0.42 4.92 13.83
N GLY A 148 -0.43 5.88 14.11
CA GLY A 148 -1.80 5.64 14.57
C GLY A 148 -1.88 4.99 15.96
N PRO A 149 -3.07 4.50 16.40
CA PRO A 149 -4.34 4.46 15.68
C PRO A 149 -5.11 5.79 15.66
N THR A 150 -4.64 6.84 16.34
CA THR A 150 -5.27 8.15 16.27
C THR A 150 -5.01 8.78 14.90
N TYR A 151 -6.01 9.44 14.33
CA TYR A 151 -5.79 10.37 13.24
C TYR A 151 -4.89 11.52 13.73
N GLU A 152 -4.26 12.17 12.77
CA GLU A 152 -3.37 13.31 13.00
C GLU A 152 -4.15 14.53 13.49
N THR A 153 -3.49 15.38 14.25
CA THR A 153 -4.00 16.72 14.56
C THR A 153 -3.76 17.69 13.39
N PRO A 154 -4.51 18.81 13.28
CA PRO A 154 -4.24 19.84 12.28
C PRO A 154 -2.81 20.38 12.32
N ALA A 155 -2.18 20.46 13.50
CA ALA A 155 -0.79 20.90 13.66
C ALA A 155 0.21 19.87 13.09
N GLU A 156 -0.03 18.58 13.31
CA GLU A 156 0.76 17.49 12.72
C GLU A 156 0.64 17.48 11.20
N ILE A 157 -0.55 17.70 10.65
CA ILE A 157 -0.76 17.81 9.20
C ILE A 157 -0.04 19.03 8.63
N LEU A 158 -0.05 20.17 9.31
CA LEU A 158 0.70 21.35 8.89
C LEU A 158 2.21 21.08 8.89
N MET A 159 2.72 20.41 9.93
CA MET A 159 4.12 19.97 10.01
C MET A 159 4.46 19.06 8.82
N MET A 160 3.70 18.02 8.57
CA MET A 160 3.92 17.08 7.46
C MET A 160 3.92 17.78 6.10
N ARG A 161 2.97 18.70 5.88
CA ARG A 161 2.94 19.53 4.66
C ARG A 161 4.21 20.36 4.49
N THR A 162 4.68 20.98 5.57
CA THR A 162 5.91 21.78 5.57
C THR A 162 7.14 20.93 5.23
N MET A 163 7.13 19.65 5.61
CA MET A 163 8.16 18.66 5.24
C MET A 163 8.07 18.18 3.79
N GLY A 164 7.05 18.58 3.03
CA GLY A 164 6.86 18.20 1.63
C GLY A 164 5.99 16.96 1.42
N ALA A 165 5.18 16.59 2.39
CA ALA A 165 4.25 15.47 2.30
C ALA A 165 2.96 15.83 1.54
N ASP A 166 2.50 14.88 0.73
CA ASP A 166 1.25 14.95 -0.03
C ASP A 166 0.14 14.09 0.58
N LEU A 167 0.52 12.99 1.25
CA LEU A 167 -0.37 11.92 1.74
C LEU A 167 0.06 11.49 3.13
N VAL A 168 -0.88 11.02 3.95
CA VAL A 168 -0.57 10.43 5.26
C VAL A 168 -1.37 9.14 5.48
N GLY A 169 -0.73 8.14 6.10
CA GLY A 169 -1.39 6.91 6.50
C GLY A 169 -0.53 6.05 7.43
N MET A 170 -1.08 4.92 7.86
CA MET A 170 -0.57 4.14 9.00
C MET A 170 0.01 2.78 8.58
N SER A 171 0.48 2.63 7.33
CA SER A 171 0.95 1.35 6.77
C SER A 171 2.02 1.55 5.70
N THR A 172 2.27 0.50 4.90
CA THR A 172 2.98 0.53 3.61
C THR A 172 4.49 0.68 3.69
N VAL A 173 5.03 1.65 4.43
CA VAL A 173 6.46 1.96 4.44
C VAL A 173 7.32 0.80 4.98
N PRO A 174 6.99 0.16 6.11
CA PRO A 174 7.75 -1.00 6.55
C PRO A 174 7.72 -2.17 5.55
N GLU A 175 6.56 -2.41 4.94
CA GLU A 175 6.38 -3.44 3.92
C GLU A 175 7.23 -3.14 2.68
N ALA A 176 7.23 -1.88 2.22
CA ALA A 176 8.02 -1.43 1.09
C ALA A 176 9.53 -1.61 1.33
N ILE A 177 10.03 -1.18 2.50
CA ILE A 177 11.44 -1.34 2.89
C ILE A 177 11.80 -2.82 2.95
N ALA A 178 10.96 -3.66 3.56
CA ALA A 178 11.24 -5.10 3.70
C ALA A 178 11.25 -5.82 2.34
N ALA A 179 10.34 -5.49 1.43
CA ALA A 179 10.30 -6.05 0.08
C ALA A 179 11.52 -5.63 -0.75
N HIS A 180 11.84 -4.34 -0.73
CA HIS A 180 12.99 -3.77 -1.45
C HIS A 180 14.33 -4.33 -0.94
N ALA A 181 14.50 -4.46 0.36
CA ALA A 181 15.71 -5.06 0.97
C ALA A 181 15.92 -6.54 0.56
N LEU A 182 14.89 -7.22 0.11
CA LEU A 182 14.95 -8.58 -0.45
C LEU A 182 15.06 -8.60 -1.97
N GLY A 183 15.23 -7.45 -2.62
CA GLY A 183 15.45 -7.31 -4.05
C GLY A 183 14.19 -7.27 -4.91
N ALA A 184 13.01 -7.05 -4.33
CA ALA A 184 11.79 -6.83 -5.11
C ALA A 184 11.66 -5.37 -5.54
N GLU A 185 11.12 -5.14 -6.74
CA GLU A 185 10.65 -3.82 -7.15
C GLU A 185 9.31 -3.52 -6.45
N VAL A 186 9.16 -2.30 -5.96
CA VAL A 186 7.96 -1.91 -5.21
C VAL A 186 7.17 -0.84 -5.94
N LEU A 187 5.85 -1.02 -5.98
CA LEU A 187 4.87 -0.01 -6.38
C LEU A 187 3.98 0.30 -5.18
N GLY A 188 3.88 1.55 -4.79
CA GLY A 188 2.89 2.04 -3.81
C GLY A 188 1.76 2.80 -4.52
N ILE A 189 0.52 2.48 -4.18
CA ILE A 189 -0.67 3.20 -4.65
C ILE A 189 -1.51 3.56 -3.43
N SER A 190 -1.65 4.83 -3.17
CA SER A 190 -2.53 5.36 -2.11
C SER A 190 -3.87 5.77 -2.71
N LEU A 191 -4.96 5.35 -2.08
CA LEU A 191 -6.28 5.88 -2.36
C LEU A 191 -6.59 6.99 -1.35
N VAL A 192 -6.81 8.20 -1.82
CA VAL A 192 -7.26 9.31 -0.98
C VAL A 192 -8.69 9.03 -0.55
N THR A 193 -8.91 8.72 0.72
CA THR A 193 -10.25 8.38 1.25
C THR A 193 -10.89 9.52 2.01
N ASN A 194 -10.10 10.50 2.42
CA ASN A 194 -10.53 11.70 3.13
C ASN A 194 -9.49 12.81 2.95
N ALA A 195 -9.88 14.04 3.11
CA ALA A 195 -8.92 15.12 3.35
C ALA A 195 -8.28 14.92 4.73
N ALA A 196 -6.97 15.18 4.87
CA ALA A 196 -6.30 15.09 6.16
C ALA A 196 -6.82 16.14 7.14
N ALA A 197 -6.59 15.94 8.45
CA ALA A 197 -7.10 16.79 9.51
C ALA A 197 -6.78 18.29 9.27
N GLY A 198 -7.79 19.15 9.36
CA GLY A 198 -7.64 20.61 9.19
C GLY A 198 -7.46 21.08 7.74
N VAL A 199 -7.50 20.19 6.74
CA VAL A 199 -7.43 20.59 5.31
C VAL A 199 -8.73 21.21 4.84
N THR A 200 -9.87 20.60 5.17
CA THR A 200 -11.22 21.09 4.83
C THR A 200 -11.97 21.67 6.03
N GLY A 201 -11.50 21.46 7.25
CA GLY A 201 -12.21 21.83 8.48
C GLY A 201 -13.28 20.82 8.94
N GLU A 202 -13.53 19.77 8.18
CA GLU A 202 -14.47 18.70 8.53
C GLU A 202 -13.85 17.70 9.53
N LYS A 203 -14.70 17.05 10.31
CA LYS A 203 -14.25 15.98 11.22
C LYS A 203 -14.02 14.69 10.43
N LEU A 204 -12.96 13.99 10.78
CA LEU A 204 -12.66 12.68 10.19
C LEU A 204 -13.59 11.61 10.73
N ASN A 205 -14.09 10.76 9.82
CA ASN A 205 -14.97 9.65 10.13
C ASN A 205 -14.49 8.38 9.41
N HIS A 206 -14.28 7.30 10.16
CA HIS A 206 -13.78 6.03 9.60
C HIS A 206 -14.79 5.37 8.65
N GLU A 207 -16.10 5.57 8.85
CA GLU A 207 -17.14 5.05 7.95
C GLU A 207 -17.03 5.67 6.55
N GLU A 208 -16.69 6.96 6.45
CA GLU A 208 -16.45 7.63 5.17
C GLU A 208 -15.22 7.09 4.46
N VAL A 209 -14.16 6.73 5.20
CA VAL A 209 -12.97 6.07 4.67
C VAL A 209 -13.33 4.74 4.01
N ILE A 210 -14.15 3.93 4.69
CA ILE A 210 -14.65 2.64 4.17
C ILE A 210 -15.51 2.85 2.92
N ALA A 211 -16.43 3.82 2.96
CA ALA A 211 -17.32 4.14 1.83
C ALA A 211 -16.53 4.59 0.59
N ALA A 212 -15.56 5.49 0.76
CA ALA A 212 -14.68 5.95 -0.31
C ALA A 212 -13.85 4.78 -0.90
N GLY A 213 -13.34 3.90 -0.04
CA GLY A 213 -12.62 2.69 -0.45
C GLY A 213 -13.48 1.76 -1.31
N LYS A 214 -14.73 1.53 -0.92
CA LYS A 214 -15.69 0.72 -1.70
C LYS A 214 -16.02 1.36 -3.05
N ALA A 215 -16.25 2.67 -3.08
CA ALA A 215 -16.56 3.41 -4.31
C ALA A 215 -15.41 3.35 -5.33
N ALA A 216 -14.15 3.43 -4.86
CA ALA A 216 -12.97 3.39 -5.72
C ALA A 216 -12.53 1.96 -6.12
N ALA A 217 -13.12 0.91 -5.55
CA ALA A 217 -12.68 -0.48 -5.73
C ALA A 217 -12.67 -0.92 -7.22
N THR A 218 -13.66 -0.49 -8.00
CA THR A 218 -13.75 -0.81 -9.43
C THR A 218 -12.60 -0.16 -10.20
N ARG A 219 -12.33 1.14 -10.00
CA ARG A 219 -11.24 1.86 -10.66
C ARG A 219 -9.88 1.23 -10.34
N MET A 220 -9.62 0.98 -9.05
CA MET A 220 -8.39 0.32 -8.61
C MET A 220 -8.24 -1.09 -9.21
N GLY A 221 -9.33 -1.86 -9.23
CA GLY A 221 -9.33 -3.19 -9.81
C GLY A 221 -9.03 -3.18 -11.31
N THR A 222 -9.61 -2.26 -12.06
CA THR A 222 -9.37 -2.09 -13.50
C THR A 222 -7.92 -1.69 -13.77
N LEU A 223 -7.39 -0.72 -13.02
CA LEU A 223 -6.00 -0.30 -13.13
C LEU A 223 -5.04 -1.47 -12.88
N LEU A 224 -5.22 -2.22 -11.80
CA LEU A 224 -4.37 -3.37 -11.47
C LEU A 224 -4.45 -4.47 -12.53
N LYS A 225 -5.65 -4.77 -13.04
CA LYS A 225 -5.84 -5.77 -14.11
C LYS A 225 -5.08 -5.40 -15.37
N GLU A 226 -5.04 -4.12 -15.73
CA GLU A 226 -4.33 -3.64 -16.91
C GLU A 226 -2.81 -3.62 -16.72
N VAL A 227 -2.36 -3.27 -15.52
CA VAL A 227 -0.94 -3.02 -15.22
C VAL A 227 -0.18 -4.31 -14.93
N ILE A 228 -0.73 -5.22 -14.12
CA ILE A 228 -0.02 -6.43 -13.68
C ILE A 228 0.62 -7.21 -14.83
N PRO A 229 -0.06 -7.45 -15.99
CA PRO A 229 0.53 -8.17 -17.11
C PRO A 229 1.77 -7.50 -17.73
N LYS A 230 1.98 -6.21 -17.47
CA LYS A 230 3.05 -5.38 -18.07
C LYS A 230 4.28 -5.24 -17.15
N LEU A 231 4.24 -5.78 -15.92
CA LEU A 231 5.26 -5.52 -14.91
C LEU A 231 6.51 -6.42 -15.01
N LEU A 232 6.40 -7.58 -15.65
CA LEU A 232 7.48 -8.59 -15.76
C LEU A 232 7.92 -8.82 -17.20
#